data_3078adf50df2032f89fe04918bbb1c29
#
_entry.id   3078adf50df2032f89fe04918bbb1c29
#
_cell.length_a   1.000
_cell.length_b   1.000
_cell.length_c   1.000
_cell.angle_alpha   90.00
_cell.angle_beta   90.00
_cell.angle_gamma   90.00
#
_symmetry.space_group_name_H-M   'P 1'
#
loop_
_entity.id
_entity.type
_entity.pdbx_description
1 polymer ?
#
loop_
_entity_poly.entity_id
_entity_poly.type
_entity_poly.pdbx_seq_one_letter_code
_entity_poly.pdbx_strand_id
1 'polypeptide(L)'
;MLKFIVRKLFYGLLVLLGVVTTIFFIFNILPGDPAQMMLGQQASKEAIDAIHRDLGTNRSLTEQYFNYLNDLSPLSVHNTQHSESFWYLNPRKYSWLPLFKLGASKAMVIKFPYLRRSYISRREVSDILGETLPETAVLAFAAILLASVVGIFLGVVTAVKKNSW
;
A
#
# COMPACT_ATOMS: atom_id res chain seq x y z
N MET A 1 16.29 -25.76 -6.01
CA MET A 1 15.11 -24.96 -6.45
C MET A 1 14.53 -24.16 -5.28
N LEU A 2 14.10 -24.79 -4.18
CA LEU A 2 13.49 -24.11 -3.03
C LEU A 2 14.36 -23.00 -2.42
N LYS A 3 15.64 -23.26 -2.17
CA LYS A 3 16.60 -22.26 -1.65
C LYS A 3 16.73 -21.02 -2.54
N PHE A 4 16.62 -21.18 -3.85
CA PHE A 4 16.66 -20.06 -4.80
C PHE A 4 15.39 -19.21 -4.70
N ILE A 5 14.22 -19.86 -4.63
CA ILE A 5 12.91 -19.18 -4.49
C ILE A 5 12.85 -18.40 -3.18
N VAL A 6 13.22 -19.03 -2.06
CA VAL A 6 13.24 -18.39 -0.74
C VAL A 6 14.17 -17.18 -0.74
N ARG A 7 15.37 -17.30 -1.32
CA ARG A 7 16.30 -16.17 -1.41
C ARG A 7 15.74 -15.03 -2.27
N LYS A 8 15.08 -15.32 -3.38
CA LYS A 8 14.43 -14.33 -4.24
C LYS A 8 13.28 -13.62 -3.53
N LEU A 9 12.45 -14.38 -2.81
CA LEU A 9 11.36 -13.84 -1.99
C LEU A 9 11.88 -12.92 -0.88
N PHE A 10 12.95 -13.32 -0.20
CA PHE A 10 13.57 -12.51 0.85
C PHE A 10 14.11 -11.18 0.31
N TYR A 11 14.83 -11.21 -0.82
CA TYR A 11 15.29 -9.98 -1.47
C TYR A 11 14.12 -9.10 -1.93
N GLY A 12 13.07 -9.69 -2.50
CA GLY A 12 11.86 -8.95 -2.88
C GLY A 12 11.19 -8.27 -1.69
N LEU A 13 11.08 -8.98 -0.55
CA LEU A 13 10.54 -8.42 0.68
C LEU A 13 11.39 -7.26 1.22
N LEU A 14 12.73 -7.40 1.16
CA LEU A 14 13.65 -6.38 1.62
C LEU A 14 13.57 -5.11 0.76
N VAL A 15 13.48 -5.27 -0.57
CA VAL A 15 13.27 -4.15 -1.51
C VAL A 15 11.92 -3.47 -1.23
N LEU A 16 10.86 -4.25 -1.08
CA LEU A 16 9.53 -3.73 -0.77
C LEU A 16 9.51 -2.95 0.53
N LEU A 17 10.17 -3.46 1.58
CA LEU A 17 10.30 -2.76 2.86
C LEU A 17 11.09 -1.46 2.69
N GLY A 18 12.16 -1.46 1.90
CA GLY A 18 12.92 -0.25 1.57
C GLY A 18 12.07 0.82 0.88
N VAL A 19 11.28 0.43 -0.13
CA VAL A 19 10.36 1.34 -0.84
C VAL A 19 9.31 1.89 0.10
N VAL A 20 8.66 1.04 0.89
CA VAL A 20 7.62 1.43 1.86
C VAL A 20 8.18 2.42 2.89
N THR A 21 9.38 2.16 3.40
CA THR A 21 10.08 3.04 4.34
C THR A 21 10.38 4.40 3.70
N THR A 22 10.91 4.40 2.48
CA THR A 22 11.22 5.63 1.75
C THR A 22 9.96 6.48 1.52
N ILE A 23 8.87 5.86 1.08
CA ILE A 23 7.58 6.53 0.90
C ILE A 23 7.09 7.13 2.21
N PHE A 24 7.14 6.37 3.31
CA PHE A 24 6.75 6.87 4.63
C PHE A 24 7.52 8.13 5.02
N PHE A 25 8.84 8.12 4.88
CA PHE A 25 9.67 9.28 5.22
C PHE A 25 9.40 10.47 4.31
N ILE A 26 9.25 10.25 2.99
CA ILE A 26 8.92 11.34 2.07
C ILE A 26 7.62 12.04 2.50
N PHE A 27 6.56 11.29 2.79
CA PHE A 27 5.28 11.86 3.22
C PHE A 27 5.32 12.54 4.58
N ASN A 28 6.22 12.13 5.48
CA ASN A 28 6.37 12.76 6.80
C ASN A 28 7.33 13.97 6.80
N ILE A 29 8.25 14.04 5.82
CA ILE A 29 9.20 15.16 5.68
C ILE A 29 8.60 16.27 4.82
N LEU A 30 7.72 15.94 3.89
CA LEU A 30 7.07 16.94 3.05
C LEU A 30 6.26 17.92 3.92
N PRO A 31 6.49 19.22 3.76
CA PRO A 31 5.73 20.23 4.49
C PRO A 31 4.27 20.19 4.03
N GLY A 32 3.37 19.93 4.95
CA GLY A 32 1.94 19.94 4.73
C GLY A 32 1.22 19.14 5.80
N ASP A 33 0.25 19.77 6.42
CA ASP A 33 -0.61 19.08 7.39
C ASP A 33 -1.72 18.33 6.65
N PRO A 34 -1.75 16.98 6.69
CA PRO A 34 -2.79 16.21 6.01
C PRO A 34 -4.19 16.55 6.51
N ALA A 35 -4.36 16.95 7.77
CA ALA A 35 -5.65 17.37 8.30
C ALA A 35 -6.12 18.68 7.66
N GLN A 36 -5.21 19.63 7.46
CA GLN A 36 -5.52 20.88 6.75
C GLN A 36 -5.82 20.64 5.27
N MET A 37 -5.10 19.72 4.62
CA MET A 37 -5.38 19.33 3.23
C MET A 37 -6.77 18.72 3.07
N MET A 38 -7.24 17.95 4.07
CA MET A 38 -8.57 17.33 4.05
C MET A 38 -9.69 18.30 4.35
N LEU A 39 -9.49 19.23 5.28
CA LEU A 39 -10.53 20.12 5.79
C LEU A 39 -10.54 21.51 5.14
N GLY A 40 -9.41 21.91 4.56
CA GLY A 40 -9.20 23.26 4.03
C GLY A 40 -8.71 24.24 5.09
N GLN A 41 -8.32 25.44 4.63
CA GLN A 41 -7.66 26.45 5.50
C GLN A 41 -8.57 27.09 6.56
N GLN A 42 -9.89 26.95 6.44
CA GLN A 42 -10.86 27.55 7.36
C GLN A 42 -11.40 26.57 8.42
N ALA A 43 -10.76 25.41 8.56
CA ALA A 43 -11.19 24.42 9.52
C ALA A 43 -10.96 24.89 10.98
N SER A 44 -11.87 24.53 11.88
CA SER A 44 -11.69 24.79 13.31
C SER A 44 -10.55 23.90 13.87
N LYS A 45 -9.91 24.38 14.93
CA LYS A 45 -8.85 23.60 15.59
C LYS A 45 -9.35 22.24 16.07
N GLU A 46 -10.57 22.19 16.60
CA GLU A 46 -11.18 20.95 17.08
C GLU A 46 -11.39 19.92 15.95
N ALA A 47 -11.74 20.38 14.75
CA ALA A 47 -11.88 19.51 13.58
C ALA A 47 -10.52 18.99 13.10
N ILE A 48 -9.50 19.83 13.10
CA ILE A 48 -8.12 19.45 12.77
C ILE A 48 -7.59 18.41 13.78
N ASP A 49 -7.77 18.65 15.08
CA ASP A 49 -7.36 17.72 16.13
C ASP A 49 -8.12 16.38 16.07
N ALA A 50 -9.37 16.39 15.63
CA ALA A 50 -10.14 15.17 15.43
C ALA A 50 -9.55 14.32 14.27
N ILE A 51 -9.18 14.97 13.16
CA ILE A 51 -8.53 14.28 12.03
C ILE A 51 -7.14 13.80 12.43
N HIS A 52 -6.35 14.58 13.16
CA HIS A 52 -5.06 14.13 13.66
C HIS A 52 -5.16 12.87 14.53
N ARG A 53 -6.20 12.78 15.37
CA ARG A 53 -6.46 11.57 16.16
C ARG A 53 -6.88 10.39 15.30
N ASP A 54 -7.72 10.61 14.29
CA ASP A 54 -8.18 9.56 13.38
C ASP A 54 -7.03 9.02 12.50
N LEU A 55 -6.19 9.89 11.98
CA LEU A 55 -5.02 9.55 11.19
C LEU A 55 -3.83 9.04 12.04
N GLY A 56 -3.84 9.32 13.36
CA GLY A 56 -2.76 8.98 14.27
C GLY A 56 -1.51 9.86 14.10
N THR A 57 -1.62 11.00 13.45
CA THR A 57 -0.50 11.94 13.20
C THR A 57 -0.10 12.73 14.45
N ASN A 58 -0.89 12.68 15.52
CA ASN A 58 -0.58 13.21 16.84
C ASN A 58 0.41 12.34 17.64
N ARG A 59 0.83 11.19 17.11
CA ARG A 59 1.73 10.23 17.77
C ARG A 59 3.18 10.43 17.33
N SER A 60 4.11 9.79 18.05
CA SER A 60 5.52 9.80 17.68
C SER A 60 5.74 9.21 16.28
N LEU A 61 6.77 9.68 15.55
CA LEU A 61 7.12 9.19 14.21
C LEU A 61 7.35 7.68 14.18
N THR A 62 7.96 7.14 15.23
CA THR A 62 8.18 5.70 15.38
C THR A 62 6.87 4.92 15.47
N GLU A 63 5.92 5.40 16.26
CA GLU A 63 4.59 4.79 16.36
C GLU A 63 3.81 4.87 15.04
N GLN A 64 3.89 6.01 14.36
CA GLN A 64 3.29 6.19 13.04
C GLN A 64 3.89 5.22 12.01
N TYR A 65 5.20 5.00 12.04
CA TYR A 65 5.89 4.07 11.14
C TYR A 65 5.48 2.62 11.38
N PHE A 66 5.46 2.18 12.63
CA PHE A 66 5.01 0.83 12.97
C PHE A 66 3.53 0.60 12.63
N ASN A 67 2.68 1.60 12.85
CA ASN A 67 1.29 1.54 12.40
C ASN A 67 1.17 1.41 10.88
N TYR A 68 1.97 2.17 10.15
CA TYR A 68 1.99 2.12 8.70
C TYR A 68 2.42 0.75 8.18
N LEU A 69 3.45 0.16 8.76
CA LEU A 69 3.87 -1.20 8.44
C LEU A 69 2.79 -2.23 8.80
N ASN A 70 2.15 -2.08 9.95
CA ASN A 70 1.07 -2.94 10.37
C ASN A 70 -0.17 -2.81 9.46
N ASP A 71 -0.50 -1.60 8.99
CA ASP A 71 -1.59 -1.36 8.04
C ASP A 71 -1.35 -2.09 6.71
N LEU A 72 -0.12 -2.06 6.20
CA LEU A 72 0.28 -2.71 4.95
C LEU A 72 0.49 -4.22 5.07
N SER A 73 0.80 -4.72 6.28
CA SER A 73 1.06 -6.14 6.47
C SER A 73 -0.23 -6.96 6.34
N PRO A 74 -0.23 -8.03 5.54
CA PRO A 74 -1.36 -8.95 5.47
C PRO A 74 -1.52 -9.79 6.74
N LEU A 75 -0.42 -9.97 7.51
CA LEU A 75 -0.41 -10.66 8.80
C LEU A 75 -0.14 -9.64 9.89
N SER A 76 -1.07 -9.48 10.82
CA SER A 76 -0.91 -8.51 11.90
C SER A 76 -1.51 -9.00 13.20
N VAL A 77 -0.92 -8.51 14.32
CA VAL A 77 -1.39 -8.78 15.67
C VAL A 77 -2.16 -7.55 16.16
N HIS A 78 -3.41 -7.74 16.51
CA HIS A 78 -4.28 -6.67 16.99
C HIS A 78 -4.81 -6.94 18.38
N ASN A 79 -5.13 -5.87 19.12
CA ASN A 79 -5.83 -5.93 20.38
C ASN A 79 -7.34 -5.81 20.13
N THR A 80 -8.13 -6.76 20.66
CA THR A 80 -9.57 -6.84 20.44
C THR A 80 -10.39 -6.16 21.54
N GLN A 81 -9.79 -5.83 22.68
CA GLN A 81 -10.53 -5.39 23.87
C GLN A 81 -10.41 -3.89 24.21
N HIS A 82 -9.30 -3.23 23.84
CA HIS A 82 -9.04 -1.83 24.20
C HIS A 82 -9.09 -0.95 22.97
N SER A 83 -10.17 -0.17 22.83
CA SER A 83 -10.38 0.77 21.72
C SER A 83 -9.33 1.90 21.65
N GLU A 84 -8.71 2.23 22.77
CA GLU A 84 -7.63 3.24 22.85
C GLU A 84 -6.23 2.64 22.58
N SER A 85 -6.16 1.32 22.44
CA SER A 85 -4.88 0.65 22.20
C SER A 85 -4.36 0.98 20.81
N PHE A 86 -3.04 1.22 20.71
CA PHE A 86 -2.30 1.42 19.48
C PHE A 86 -2.58 0.34 18.40
N TRP A 87 -2.82 -0.89 18.84
CA TRP A 87 -3.08 -2.07 18.01
C TRP A 87 -4.55 -2.46 17.96
N TYR A 88 -5.47 -1.52 18.17
CA TYR A 88 -6.90 -1.83 18.16
C TYR A 88 -7.38 -2.25 16.77
N LEU A 89 -8.08 -3.37 16.72
CA LEU A 89 -8.71 -3.88 15.49
C LEU A 89 -10.00 -3.12 15.24
N ASN A 90 -9.96 -2.07 14.41
CA ASN A 90 -11.16 -1.34 14.04
C ASN A 90 -11.94 -2.10 12.95
N PRO A 91 -13.16 -2.63 13.25
CA PRO A 91 -13.93 -3.42 12.29
C PRO A 91 -14.39 -2.64 11.05
N ARG A 92 -14.40 -1.28 11.13
CA ARG A 92 -14.75 -0.42 9.99
C ARG A 92 -13.58 -0.16 9.06
N LYS A 93 -12.36 -0.45 9.49
CA LYS A 93 -11.12 -0.13 8.79
C LYS A 93 -10.53 -1.33 8.06
N TYR A 94 -10.76 -2.54 8.56
CA TYR A 94 -10.15 -3.75 8.05
C TYR A 94 -11.20 -4.83 7.75
N SER A 95 -11.13 -5.42 6.55
CA SER A 95 -11.76 -6.72 6.26
C SER A 95 -10.79 -7.80 6.73
N TRP A 96 -11.13 -8.54 7.77
CA TRP A 96 -10.23 -9.47 8.44
C TRP A 96 -10.85 -10.85 8.68
N LEU A 97 -10.00 -11.87 8.67
CA LEU A 97 -10.33 -13.23 9.07
C LEU A 97 -9.47 -13.62 10.28
N PRO A 98 -10.07 -14.05 11.39
CA PRO A 98 -9.30 -14.46 12.57
C PRO A 98 -8.58 -15.78 12.26
N LEU A 99 -7.25 -15.82 12.40
CA LEU A 99 -6.45 -17.04 12.30
C LEU A 99 -6.35 -17.76 13.64
N PHE A 100 -5.85 -17.05 14.65
CA PHE A 100 -5.66 -17.59 15.99
C PHE A 100 -5.83 -16.49 17.05
N LYS A 101 -6.48 -16.84 18.16
CA LYS A 101 -6.51 -16.00 19.37
C LYS A 101 -5.23 -16.27 20.18
N LEU A 102 -4.36 -15.27 20.26
CA LEU A 102 -3.16 -15.29 21.11
C LEU A 102 -3.49 -14.76 22.51
N GLY A 103 -4.22 -15.54 23.33
CA GLY A 103 -4.63 -15.14 24.67
C GLY A 103 -5.93 -14.32 24.72
N ALA A 104 -6.22 -13.71 25.89
CA ALA A 104 -7.51 -13.06 26.16
C ALA A 104 -7.74 -11.75 25.42
N SER A 105 -6.68 -11.05 24.97
CA SER A 105 -6.80 -9.69 24.40
C SER A 105 -6.12 -9.49 23.06
N LYS A 106 -5.36 -10.47 22.54
CA LYS A 106 -4.65 -10.35 21.26
C LYS A 106 -5.14 -11.41 20.28
N ALA A 107 -5.40 -10.99 19.05
CA ALA A 107 -5.73 -11.90 17.95
C ALA A 107 -4.76 -11.67 16.78
N MET A 108 -4.24 -12.79 16.24
CA MET A 108 -3.52 -12.77 14.97
C MET A 108 -4.55 -12.87 13.86
N VAL A 109 -4.55 -11.87 12.96
CA VAL A 109 -5.54 -11.78 11.89
C VAL A 109 -4.84 -11.73 10.54
N ILE A 110 -5.45 -12.40 9.56
CA ILE A 110 -5.16 -12.11 8.15
C ILE A 110 -6.13 -11.02 7.72
N LYS A 111 -5.59 -9.95 7.20
CA LYS A 111 -6.35 -8.83 6.66
C LYS A 111 -5.85 -8.45 5.27
N PHE A 112 -6.72 -7.85 4.48
CA PHE A 112 -6.26 -7.16 3.29
C PHE A 112 -5.39 -5.96 3.69
N PRO A 113 -4.27 -5.70 2.98
CA PRO A 113 -3.45 -4.53 3.21
C PRO A 113 -4.30 -3.26 3.14
N TYR A 114 -4.27 -2.46 4.21
CA TYR A 114 -5.01 -1.20 4.23
C TYR A 114 -4.12 -0.08 3.69
N LEU A 115 -4.46 0.40 2.49
CA LEU A 115 -3.70 1.41 1.76
C LEU A 115 -4.02 2.85 2.18
N ARG A 116 -4.78 2.99 3.28
CA ARG A 116 -5.25 4.28 3.79
C ARG A 116 -6.15 5.03 2.82
N ARG A 117 -6.54 6.25 3.19
CA ARG A 117 -7.37 7.15 2.37
C ARG A 117 -6.51 8.20 1.69
N SER A 118 -6.88 8.57 0.47
CA SER A 118 -6.32 9.71 -0.22
C SER A 118 -6.71 11.01 0.49
N TYR A 119 -5.74 11.85 0.80
CA TYR A 119 -5.96 13.15 1.44
C TYR A 119 -6.68 14.14 0.51
N ILE A 120 -6.53 13.97 -0.79
CA ILE A 120 -7.12 14.85 -1.81
C ILE A 120 -8.54 14.42 -2.14
N SER A 121 -8.76 13.15 -2.52
CA SER A 121 -10.06 12.65 -2.96
C SER A 121 -10.95 12.15 -1.83
N ARG A 122 -10.42 11.98 -0.62
CA ARG A 122 -11.09 11.42 0.58
C ARG A 122 -11.65 10.01 0.38
N ARG A 123 -11.31 9.36 -0.75
CA ARG A 123 -11.68 7.97 -1.06
C ARG A 123 -10.62 7.00 -0.57
N GLU A 124 -10.99 5.76 -0.38
CA GLU A 124 -10.02 4.69 -0.09
C GLU A 124 -9.13 4.44 -1.31
N VAL A 125 -7.82 4.28 -1.08
CA VAL A 125 -6.87 4.03 -2.17
C VAL A 125 -7.14 2.67 -2.83
N SER A 126 -7.64 1.69 -2.07
CA SER A 126 -8.10 0.40 -2.58
C SER A 126 -9.20 0.52 -3.65
N ASP A 127 -10.17 1.41 -3.44
CA ASP A 127 -11.26 1.64 -4.39
C ASP A 127 -10.74 2.31 -5.66
N ILE A 128 -9.88 3.33 -5.51
CA ILE A 128 -9.27 4.03 -6.64
C ILE A 128 -8.44 3.04 -7.47
N LEU A 129 -7.66 2.17 -6.83
CA LEU A 129 -6.89 1.14 -7.52
C LEU A 129 -7.80 0.13 -8.23
N GLY A 130 -8.86 -0.31 -7.56
CA GLY A 130 -9.84 -1.24 -8.15
C GLY A 130 -10.50 -0.70 -9.42
N GLU A 131 -10.71 0.61 -9.50
CA GLU A 131 -11.26 1.27 -10.68
C GLU A 131 -10.22 1.46 -11.80
N THR A 132 -9.00 1.87 -11.46
CA THR A 132 -7.98 2.25 -12.46
C THR A 132 -7.10 1.10 -12.95
N LEU A 133 -6.88 0.07 -12.13
CA LEU A 133 -6.05 -1.08 -12.51
C LEU A 133 -6.57 -1.87 -13.71
N PRO A 134 -7.89 -2.15 -13.85
CA PRO A 134 -8.40 -2.86 -15.01
C PRO A 134 -8.15 -2.11 -16.32
N GLU A 135 -8.34 -0.79 -16.34
CA GLU A 135 -8.09 0.06 -17.51
C GLU A 135 -6.61 0.04 -17.91
N THR A 136 -5.73 0.19 -16.92
CA THR A 136 -4.28 0.12 -17.13
C THR A 136 -3.84 -1.27 -17.61
N ALA A 137 -4.44 -2.34 -17.09
CA ALA A 137 -4.14 -3.72 -17.49
C ALA A 137 -4.53 -3.97 -18.96
N VAL A 138 -5.69 -3.49 -19.40
CA VAL A 138 -6.12 -3.60 -20.80
C VAL A 138 -5.15 -2.87 -21.72
N LEU A 139 -4.74 -1.65 -21.34
CA LEU A 139 -3.79 -0.86 -22.12
C LEU A 139 -2.41 -1.54 -22.20
N ALA A 140 -1.92 -2.07 -21.09
CA ALA A 140 -0.66 -2.81 -21.03
C ALA A 140 -0.70 -4.07 -21.87
N PHE A 141 -1.80 -4.82 -21.84
CA PHE A 141 -1.97 -6.03 -22.63
C PHE A 141 -2.00 -5.71 -24.14
N ALA A 142 -2.73 -4.68 -24.54
CA ALA A 142 -2.77 -4.21 -25.94
C ALA A 142 -1.37 -3.78 -26.42
N ALA A 143 -0.64 -3.03 -25.59
CA ALA A 143 0.73 -2.59 -25.90
C ALA A 143 1.69 -3.79 -26.07
N ILE A 144 1.61 -4.79 -25.20
CA ILE A 144 2.44 -6.01 -25.28
C ILE A 144 2.13 -6.81 -26.56
N LEU A 145 0.86 -6.96 -26.91
CA LEU A 145 0.46 -7.61 -28.15
C LEU A 145 1.02 -6.88 -29.36
N LEU A 146 0.84 -5.58 -29.43
CA LEU A 146 1.33 -4.77 -30.54
C LEU A 146 2.85 -4.82 -30.65
N ALA A 147 3.54 -4.68 -29.52
CA ALA A 147 5.01 -4.78 -29.46
C ALA A 147 5.50 -6.17 -29.91
N SER A 148 4.79 -7.24 -29.53
CA SER A 148 5.14 -8.61 -29.94
C SER A 148 4.99 -8.79 -31.44
N VAL A 149 3.88 -8.35 -32.04
CA VAL A 149 3.65 -8.45 -33.49
C VAL A 149 4.72 -7.69 -34.26
N VAL A 150 4.98 -6.44 -33.88
CA VAL A 150 5.99 -5.60 -34.55
C VAL A 150 7.40 -6.17 -34.33
N GLY A 151 7.72 -6.62 -33.11
CA GLY A 151 9.01 -7.21 -32.78
C GLY A 151 9.31 -8.47 -33.56
N ILE A 152 8.33 -9.39 -33.66
CA ILE A 152 8.46 -10.60 -34.45
C ILE A 152 8.63 -10.26 -35.94
N PHE A 153 7.84 -9.37 -36.47
CA PHE A 153 7.93 -8.94 -37.87
C PHE A 153 9.32 -8.37 -38.19
N LEU A 154 9.77 -7.41 -37.39
CA LEU A 154 11.11 -6.82 -37.56
C LEU A 154 12.23 -7.86 -37.38
N GLY A 155 12.07 -8.78 -36.41
CA GLY A 155 13.04 -9.86 -36.20
C GLY A 155 13.16 -10.78 -37.40
N VAL A 156 12.05 -11.18 -38.03
CA VAL A 156 12.02 -11.98 -39.24
C VAL A 156 12.67 -11.24 -40.42
N VAL A 157 12.29 -9.96 -40.61
CA VAL A 157 12.87 -9.14 -41.70
C VAL A 157 14.38 -9.00 -41.54
N THR A 158 14.86 -8.78 -40.32
CA THR A 158 16.30 -8.65 -40.03
C THR A 158 17.03 -9.97 -40.23
N ALA A 159 16.40 -11.09 -39.82
CA ALA A 159 17.00 -12.41 -40.01
C ALA A 159 17.16 -12.80 -41.50
N VAL A 160 16.15 -12.51 -42.32
CA VAL A 160 16.17 -12.78 -43.76
C VAL A 160 17.16 -11.88 -44.49
N LYS A 161 17.32 -10.62 -44.07
CA LYS A 161 18.25 -9.68 -44.70
C LYS A 161 19.68 -9.69 -44.13
N LYS A 162 20.02 -10.66 -43.28
CA LYS A 162 21.32 -10.74 -42.60
C LYS A 162 22.56 -10.69 -43.54
N ASN A 163 22.41 -11.01 -44.82
CA ASN A 163 23.49 -11.04 -45.81
C ASN A 163 23.35 -9.96 -46.91
N SER A 164 22.54 -8.95 -46.76
CA SER A 164 22.24 -7.94 -47.78
C SER A 164 22.97 -6.60 -47.60
N TRP A 165 23.93 -6.53 -46.65
CA TRP A 165 24.83 -5.39 -46.45
C TRP A 165 26.22 -5.88 -46.06
#